data_8ce3b55ae1c2adaf9518975f1ed10c68
#
_entry.id   8ce3b55ae1c2adaf9518975f1ed10c68
#
_cell.length_a   1.000
_cell.length_b   1.000
_cell.length_c   1.000
_cell.angle_alpha   90.00
_cell.angle_beta   90.00
_cell.angle_gamma   90.00
#
_symmetry.space_group_name_H-M   'P 1'
#
loop_
_entity.id
_entity.type
_entity.pdbx_description
1 polymer ?
#
loop_
_entity_poly.entity_id
_entity_poly.type
_entity_poly.pdbx_seq_one_letter_code
_entity_poly.pdbx_strand_id
1 'polypeptide(L)'
;MRRIEYMPLPEIVRAVRNPKEHDLSVIRKSIEKFGCTIAGELDDRTGRLVAGHGRLLVLEQMQVEGKSPPEGVKVADDGVWLPPILRGWSSRSDADAEAYLVANNSTSERGGWDRGALADMLADIYQADEELLAVTGYDPTDIEDLVPADLGEAPPAPVPTPGPAERVEPPDVWGVIVTCESEDEQVELLERLAAEGRSVRALM
;
A
#
# COMPACT_ATOMS: atom_id res chain seq x y z
N MET A 1 -21.15 4.56 13.31
CA MET A 1 -20.10 3.79 14.00
C MET A 1 -19.58 2.73 13.04
N ARG A 2 -18.25 2.54 12.93
CA ARG A 2 -17.67 1.51 12.04
C ARG A 2 -17.92 0.12 12.61
N ARG A 3 -18.24 -0.83 11.74
CA ARG A 3 -18.51 -2.23 12.08
C ARG A 3 -18.17 -3.15 10.91
N ILE A 4 -17.92 -4.43 11.20
CA ILE A 4 -17.83 -5.48 10.20
C ILE A 4 -19.22 -6.12 10.03
N GLU A 5 -19.62 -6.24 8.77
CA GLU A 5 -20.85 -6.88 8.34
C GLU A 5 -20.51 -7.97 7.31
N TYR A 6 -21.11 -9.16 7.46
CA TYR A 6 -20.93 -10.22 6.48
C TYR A 6 -22.05 -10.11 5.44
N MET A 7 -21.68 -9.85 4.19
CA MET A 7 -22.63 -9.54 3.12
C MET A 7 -22.55 -10.56 1.99
N PRO A 8 -23.69 -10.97 1.39
CA PRO A 8 -23.67 -11.86 0.22
C PRO A 8 -22.85 -11.28 -0.91
N LEU A 9 -21.89 -12.05 -1.46
CA LEU A 9 -21.04 -11.63 -2.58
C LEU A 9 -21.83 -10.98 -3.74
N PRO A 10 -22.99 -11.56 -4.19
CA PRO A 10 -23.76 -10.99 -5.28
C PRO A 10 -24.40 -9.63 -4.97
N GLU A 11 -24.55 -9.28 -3.70
CA GLU A 11 -25.18 -8.03 -3.25
C GLU A 11 -24.18 -6.88 -3.14
N ILE A 12 -22.86 -7.16 -3.21
CA ILE A 12 -21.83 -6.16 -3.06
C ILE A 12 -21.64 -5.40 -4.36
N VAL A 13 -22.21 -4.19 -4.42
CA VAL A 13 -22.13 -3.34 -5.60
C VAL A 13 -20.74 -2.71 -5.74
N ARG A 14 -20.12 -2.88 -6.91
CA ARG A 14 -18.79 -2.33 -7.22
C ARG A 14 -18.82 -0.82 -7.42
N ALA A 15 -17.66 -0.15 -7.27
CA ALA A 15 -17.50 1.24 -7.69
C ALA A 15 -17.84 1.39 -9.18
N VAL A 16 -18.39 2.57 -9.57
CA VAL A 16 -18.67 2.89 -10.97
C VAL A 16 -17.39 2.89 -11.80
N ARG A 17 -16.31 3.43 -11.22
CA ARG A 17 -14.96 3.46 -11.80
C ARG A 17 -13.95 2.95 -10.78
N ASN A 18 -13.08 2.07 -11.21
CA ASN A 18 -11.90 1.65 -10.44
C ASN A 18 -10.73 1.48 -11.40
N PRO A 19 -9.80 2.45 -11.48
CA PRO A 19 -8.65 2.39 -12.38
C PRO A 19 -7.55 1.43 -11.89
N LYS A 20 -7.65 0.90 -10.65
CA LYS A 20 -6.64 0.00 -10.08
C LYS A 20 -6.69 -1.36 -10.76
N GLU A 21 -5.57 -1.75 -11.35
CA GLU A 21 -5.34 -3.11 -11.80
C GLU A 21 -4.96 -4.01 -10.61
N HIS A 22 -5.29 -5.28 -10.70
CA HIS A 22 -5.06 -6.26 -9.64
C HIS A 22 -4.41 -7.52 -10.20
N ASP A 23 -3.30 -7.93 -9.60
CA ASP A 23 -2.78 -9.27 -9.81
C ASP A 23 -3.64 -10.27 -9.01
N LEU A 24 -4.64 -10.83 -9.71
CA LEU A 24 -5.57 -11.77 -9.10
C LEU A 24 -4.91 -13.08 -8.71
N SER A 25 -3.78 -13.45 -9.34
CA SER A 25 -3.05 -14.68 -9.02
C SER A 25 -2.35 -14.58 -7.67
N VAL A 26 -1.69 -13.46 -7.40
CA VAL A 26 -1.05 -13.18 -6.11
C VAL A 26 -2.10 -13.04 -5.00
N ILE A 27 -3.18 -12.28 -5.26
CA ILE A 27 -4.28 -12.14 -4.29
C ILE A 27 -4.89 -13.51 -3.96
N ARG A 28 -5.07 -14.37 -4.95
CA ARG A 28 -5.61 -15.71 -4.76
C ARG A 28 -4.71 -16.58 -3.88
N LYS A 29 -3.41 -16.65 -4.17
CA LYS A 29 -2.44 -17.38 -3.35
C LYS A 29 -2.48 -16.90 -1.89
N SER A 30 -2.53 -15.59 -1.69
CA SER A 30 -2.62 -14.99 -0.36
C SER A 30 -3.91 -15.40 0.37
N ILE A 31 -5.06 -15.37 -0.31
CA ILE A 31 -6.34 -15.78 0.28
C ILE A 31 -6.37 -17.30 0.57
N GLU A 32 -5.84 -18.12 -0.31
CA GLU A 32 -5.77 -19.57 -0.12
C GLU A 32 -4.86 -19.94 1.07
N LYS A 33 -3.78 -19.19 1.30
CA LYS A 33 -2.84 -19.47 2.40
C LYS A 33 -3.29 -18.87 3.74
N PHE A 34 -3.74 -17.62 3.75
CA PHE A 34 -3.99 -16.85 4.97
C PHE A 34 -5.47 -16.59 5.25
N GLY A 35 -6.36 -16.97 4.34
CA GLY A 35 -7.77 -16.63 4.43
C GLY A 35 -8.08 -15.19 4.03
N CYS A 36 -9.33 -14.77 4.23
CA CYS A 36 -9.80 -13.42 3.99
C CYS A 36 -9.57 -12.54 5.23
N THR A 37 -8.32 -12.16 5.47
CA THR A 37 -7.87 -11.43 6.67
C THR A 37 -8.23 -9.95 6.67
N ILE A 38 -8.51 -9.36 5.50
CA ILE A 38 -8.80 -7.93 5.33
C ILE A 38 -10.18 -7.76 4.71
N ALA A 39 -11.07 -7.06 5.42
CA ALA A 39 -12.42 -6.75 4.94
C ALA A 39 -12.40 -5.85 3.69
N GLY A 40 -13.40 -6.01 2.81
CA GLY A 40 -13.73 -4.97 1.85
C GLY A 40 -14.31 -3.75 2.57
N GLU A 41 -14.30 -2.56 1.96
CA GLU A 41 -14.92 -1.37 2.54
C GLU A 41 -16.00 -0.81 1.62
N LEU A 42 -17.17 -0.53 2.18
CA LEU A 42 -18.32 -0.03 1.46
C LEU A 42 -18.69 1.38 1.94
N ASP A 43 -18.90 2.28 1.00
CA ASP A 43 -19.42 3.62 1.28
C ASP A 43 -20.92 3.54 1.56
N ASP A 44 -21.32 3.87 2.79
CA ASP A 44 -22.73 3.78 3.23
C ASP A 44 -23.65 4.76 2.47
N ARG A 45 -23.11 5.88 1.92
CA ARG A 45 -23.90 6.83 1.14
C ARG A 45 -24.27 6.28 -0.25
N THR A 46 -23.28 5.70 -0.93
CA THR A 46 -23.48 5.20 -2.30
C THR A 46 -23.91 3.74 -2.35
N GLY A 47 -23.72 3.00 -1.26
CA GLY A 47 -23.90 1.54 -1.22
C GLY A 47 -22.86 0.79 -2.06
N ARG A 48 -21.74 1.44 -2.44
CA ARG A 48 -20.73 0.88 -3.35
C ARG A 48 -19.42 0.60 -2.64
N LEU A 49 -18.74 -0.44 -3.12
CA LEU A 49 -17.41 -0.81 -2.66
C LEU A 49 -16.40 0.29 -3.01
N VAL A 50 -15.56 0.68 -2.06
CA VAL A 50 -14.47 1.66 -2.22
C VAL A 50 -13.09 1.05 -1.97
N ALA A 51 -13.01 -0.13 -1.33
CA ALA A 51 -11.76 -0.89 -1.16
C ALA A 51 -12.01 -2.41 -1.20
N GLY A 52 -11.02 -3.19 -1.67
CA GLY A 52 -11.09 -4.65 -1.69
C GLY A 52 -11.62 -5.27 -2.98
N HIS A 53 -11.70 -4.53 -4.08
CA HIS A 53 -12.22 -5.00 -5.38
C HIS A 53 -11.55 -6.30 -5.86
N GLY A 54 -10.21 -6.37 -5.85
CA GLY A 54 -9.46 -7.55 -6.29
C GLY A 54 -9.76 -8.78 -5.43
N ARG A 55 -9.83 -8.62 -4.10
CA ARG A 55 -10.17 -9.73 -3.18
C ARG A 55 -11.57 -10.29 -3.45
N LEU A 56 -12.56 -9.43 -3.64
CA LEU A 56 -13.91 -9.90 -3.93
C LEU A 56 -14.01 -10.57 -5.29
N LEU A 57 -13.26 -10.11 -6.32
CA LEU A 57 -13.17 -10.79 -7.61
C LEU A 57 -12.62 -12.21 -7.46
N VAL A 58 -11.56 -12.38 -6.66
CA VAL A 58 -10.98 -13.70 -6.40
C VAL A 58 -11.97 -14.60 -5.66
N LEU A 59 -12.68 -14.10 -4.65
CA LEU A 59 -13.69 -14.87 -3.92
C LEU A 59 -14.83 -15.32 -4.83
N GLU A 60 -15.30 -14.45 -5.75
CA GLU A 60 -16.30 -14.80 -6.77
C GLU A 60 -15.81 -15.94 -7.68
N GLN A 61 -14.56 -15.85 -8.18
CA GLN A 61 -13.96 -16.89 -9.00
C GLN A 61 -13.86 -18.22 -8.25
N MET A 62 -13.37 -18.20 -7.00
CA MET A 62 -13.25 -19.40 -6.17
C MET A 62 -14.61 -20.04 -5.89
N GLN A 63 -15.66 -19.24 -5.64
CA GLN A 63 -17.01 -19.76 -5.42
C GLN A 63 -17.56 -20.40 -6.70
N VAL A 64 -17.41 -19.77 -7.86
CA VAL A 64 -17.82 -20.31 -9.17
C VAL A 64 -17.10 -21.61 -9.51
N GLU A 65 -15.82 -21.71 -9.15
CA GLU A 65 -15.03 -22.93 -9.31
C GLU A 65 -15.40 -24.06 -8.34
N GLY A 66 -16.30 -23.81 -7.41
CA GLY A 66 -16.73 -24.80 -6.40
C GLY A 66 -15.70 -25.07 -5.32
N LYS A 67 -14.79 -24.11 -5.07
CA LYS A 67 -13.82 -24.21 -3.96
C LYS A 67 -14.52 -24.10 -2.62
N SER A 68 -13.85 -24.59 -1.56
CA SER A 68 -14.29 -24.34 -0.20
C SER A 68 -14.08 -22.85 0.16
N PRO A 69 -14.96 -22.25 0.98
CA PRO A 69 -14.80 -20.88 1.43
C PRO A 69 -13.50 -20.75 2.25
N PRO A 70 -12.68 -19.72 1.99
CA PRO A 70 -11.49 -19.50 2.79
C PRO A 70 -11.85 -19.04 4.22
N GLU A 71 -10.90 -19.18 5.14
CA GLU A 71 -11.07 -18.67 6.48
C GLU A 71 -11.43 -17.18 6.46
N GLY A 72 -12.31 -16.74 7.38
CA GLY A 72 -12.81 -15.36 7.42
C GLY A 72 -14.03 -15.09 6.53
N VAL A 73 -14.40 -16.00 5.63
CA VAL A 73 -15.63 -15.92 4.83
C VAL A 73 -16.70 -16.85 5.45
N LYS A 74 -17.88 -16.30 5.73
CA LYS A 74 -19.04 -17.09 6.18
C LYS A 74 -19.81 -17.63 4.97
N VAL A 75 -20.69 -18.59 5.23
CA VAL A 75 -21.57 -19.17 4.22
C VAL A 75 -23.00 -19.07 4.72
N ALA A 76 -23.90 -18.61 3.87
CA ALA A 76 -25.34 -18.58 4.13
C ALA A 76 -25.95 -20.00 3.94
N ASP A 77 -27.17 -20.19 4.39
CA ASP A 77 -27.88 -21.48 4.32
C ASP A 77 -28.08 -21.98 2.87
N ASP A 78 -28.12 -21.07 1.90
CA ASP A 78 -28.22 -21.32 0.47
C ASP A 78 -26.87 -21.56 -0.22
N GLY A 79 -25.77 -21.54 0.53
CA GLY A 79 -24.40 -21.75 0.02
C GLY A 79 -23.72 -20.49 -0.50
N VAL A 80 -24.36 -19.32 -0.43
CA VAL A 80 -23.75 -18.05 -0.84
C VAL A 80 -22.65 -17.63 0.14
N TRP A 81 -21.52 -17.20 -0.39
CA TRP A 81 -20.41 -16.71 0.43
C TRP A 81 -20.65 -15.28 0.93
N LEU A 82 -20.31 -15.09 2.19
CA LEU A 82 -20.49 -13.84 2.92
C LEU A 82 -19.11 -13.33 3.38
N PRO A 83 -18.35 -12.59 2.54
CA PRO A 83 -17.11 -11.97 2.97
C PRO A 83 -17.35 -10.86 3.99
N PRO A 84 -16.32 -10.54 4.82
CA PRO A 84 -16.39 -9.42 5.74
C PRO A 84 -16.31 -8.08 5.00
N ILE A 85 -17.22 -7.17 5.32
CA ILE A 85 -17.30 -5.81 4.77
C ILE A 85 -17.30 -4.79 5.91
N LEU A 86 -16.36 -3.83 5.86
CA LEU A 86 -16.35 -2.70 6.76
C LEU A 86 -17.43 -1.69 6.34
N ARG A 87 -18.29 -1.35 7.27
CA ARG A 87 -19.40 -0.39 7.14
C ARG A 87 -19.24 0.76 8.13
N GLY A 88 -20.00 1.83 7.94
CA GLY A 88 -20.05 2.97 8.85
C GLY A 88 -19.17 4.14 8.43
N TRP A 89 -18.68 4.14 7.19
CA TRP A 89 -18.12 5.30 6.53
C TRP A 89 -19.03 5.79 5.41
N SER A 90 -19.19 7.10 5.29
CA SER A 90 -19.99 7.72 4.23
C SER A 90 -19.22 8.86 3.59
N SER A 91 -19.10 8.83 2.28
CA SER A 91 -18.57 9.96 1.51
C SER A 91 -19.51 11.16 1.55
N ARG A 92 -18.99 12.36 1.33
CA ARG A 92 -19.76 13.60 1.28
C ARG A 92 -20.30 13.92 -0.11
N SER A 93 -19.65 13.37 -1.15
CA SER A 93 -20.01 13.51 -2.57
C SER A 93 -19.45 12.34 -3.38
N ASP A 94 -19.80 12.24 -4.67
CA ASP A 94 -19.23 11.23 -5.57
C ASP A 94 -17.73 11.44 -5.76
N ALA A 95 -17.29 12.70 -5.88
CA ALA A 95 -15.88 13.05 -5.95
C ALA A 95 -15.11 12.64 -4.67
N ASP A 96 -15.73 12.76 -3.49
CA ASP A 96 -15.14 12.34 -2.22
C ASP A 96 -14.98 10.79 -2.18
N ALA A 97 -15.98 10.04 -2.67
CA ALA A 97 -15.90 8.59 -2.79
C ALA A 97 -14.79 8.14 -3.75
N GLU A 98 -14.69 8.76 -4.91
CA GLU A 98 -13.63 8.49 -5.89
C GLU A 98 -12.24 8.87 -5.36
N ALA A 99 -12.12 10.03 -4.70
CA ALA A 99 -10.88 10.47 -4.07
C ALA A 99 -10.42 9.49 -2.98
N TYR A 100 -11.35 9.00 -2.15
CA TYR A 100 -11.03 7.99 -1.15
C TYR A 100 -10.54 6.68 -1.78
N LEU A 101 -11.22 6.19 -2.82
CA LEU A 101 -10.81 4.99 -3.55
C LEU A 101 -9.37 5.12 -4.09
N VAL A 102 -9.04 6.27 -4.69
CA VAL A 102 -7.68 6.53 -5.19
C VAL A 102 -6.68 6.65 -4.04
N ALA A 103 -7.00 7.40 -2.99
CA ALA A 103 -6.13 7.61 -1.84
C ALA A 103 -5.78 6.29 -1.13
N ASN A 104 -6.77 5.41 -0.92
CA ASN A 104 -6.57 4.12 -0.27
C ASN A 104 -5.58 3.21 -1.02
N ASN A 105 -5.53 3.29 -2.35
CA ASN A 105 -4.53 2.56 -3.15
C ASN A 105 -3.18 3.30 -3.17
N SER A 106 -3.17 4.61 -3.44
CA SER A 106 -1.95 5.38 -3.64
C SER A 106 -1.09 5.51 -2.39
N THR A 107 -1.68 5.49 -1.19
CA THR A 107 -0.91 5.53 0.06
C THR A 107 -0.02 4.30 0.24
N SER A 108 -0.48 3.12 -0.17
CA SER A 108 0.33 1.90 -0.13
C SER A 108 1.42 1.90 -1.21
N GLU A 109 1.13 2.42 -2.40
CA GLU A 109 2.08 2.46 -3.52
C GLU A 109 3.21 3.47 -3.32
N ARG A 110 2.92 4.61 -2.66
CA ARG A 110 3.90 5.69 -2.44
C ARG A 110 4.87 5.42 -1.29
N GLY A 111 4.57 4.46 -0.42
CA GLY A 111 5.43 4.13 0.73
C GLY A 111 6.78 3.54 0.33
N GLY A 112 6.83 2.74 -0.73
CA GLY A 112 8.01 1.98 -1.14
C GLY A 112 8.44 0.94 -0.09
N TRP A 113 9.60 0.35 -0.31
CA TRP A 113 10.22 -0.65 0.55
C TRP A 113 11.67 -0.28 0.84
N ASP A 114 12.13 -0.53 2.06
CA ASP A 114 13.56 -0.67 2.32
C ASP A 114 14.03 -1.94 1.61
N ARG A 115 14.78 -1.79 0.52
CA ARG A 115 15.15 -2.89 -0.36
C ARG A 115 16.02 -3.94 0.33
N GLY A 116 16.95 -3.51 1.21
CA GLY A 116 17.81 -4.41 1.96
C GLY A 116 17.03 -5.24 2.97
N ALA A 117 16.23 -4.58 3.80
CA ALA A 117 15.39 -5.26 4.79
C ALA A 117 14.34 -6.19 4.13
N LEU A 118 13.81 -5.80 2.95
CA LEU A 118 12.91 -6.65 2.19
C LEU A 118 13.61 -7.88 1.66
N ALA A 119 14.81 -7.75 1.07
CA ALA A 119 15.60 -8.88 0.56
C ALA A 119 15.92 -9.88 1.67
N ASP A 120 16.37 -9.41 2.83
CA ASP A 120 16.67 -10.26 3.98
C ASP A 120 15.42 -11.05 4.43
N MET A 121 14.28 -10.36 4.56
CA MET A 121 13.02 -11.00 4.96
C MET A 121 12.54 -12.03 3.94
N LEU A 122 12.62 -11.72 2.65
CA LEU A 122 12.22 -12.67 1.58
C LEU A 122 13.16 -13.87 1.53
N ALA A 123 14.46 -13.69 1.77
CA ALA A 123 15.42 -14.77 1.85
C ALA A 123 15.13 -15.71 3.03
N ASP A 124 14.81 -15.17 4.21
CA ASP A 124 14.41 -15.95 5.38
C ASP A 124 13.11 -16.73 5.11
N ILE A 125 12.12 -16.09 4.48
CA ILE A 125 10.86 -16.76 4.07
C ILE A 125 11.15 -17.89 3.11
N TYR A 126 11.97 -17.66 2.08
CA TYR A 126 12.33 -18.68 1.09
C TYR A 126 13.05 -19.88 1.70
N GLN A 127 13.99 -19.64 2.63
CA GLN A 127 14.68 -20.70 3.36
C GLN A 127 13.75 -21.51 4.25
N ALA A 128 12.72 -20.88 4.81
CA ALA A 128 11.74 -21.55 5.66
C ALA A 128 10.73 -22.38 4.84
N ASP A 129 10.24 -21.86 3.73
CA ASP A 129 9.23 -22.49 2.88
C ASP A 129 9.13 -21.75 1.54
N GLU A 130 9.54 -22.41 0.45
CA GLU A 130 9.48 -21.85 -0.92
C GLU A 130 8.04 -21.48 -1.34
N GLU A 131 7.02 -22.25 -0.89
CA GLU A 131 5.63 -21.95 -1.20
C GLU A 131 5.16 -20.64 -0.54
N LEU A 132 5.72 -20.30 0.63
CA LEU A 132 5.43 -19.03 1.29
C LEU A 132 6.00 -17.83 0.51
N LEU A 133 7.16 -17.96 -0.11
CA LEU A 133 7.69 -16.90 -0.96
C LEU A 133 6.71 -16.60 -2.11
N ALA A 134 6.22 -17.63 -2.79
CA ALA A 134 5.28 -17.47 -3.91
C ALA A 134 3.97 -16.76 -3.53
N VAL A 135 3.57 -16.80 -2.24
CA VAL A 135 2.38 -16.10 -1.73
C VAL A 135 2.63 -14.60 -1.60
N THR A 136 3.88 -14.17 -1.41
CA THR A 136 4.24 -12.74 -1.32
C THR A 136 4.16 -12.03 -2.68
N GLY A 137 4.17 -12.78 -3.78
CA GLY A 137 4.24 -12.27 -5.14
C GLY A 137 5.66 -12.06 -5.64
N TYR A 138 6.67 -12.39 -4.83
CA TYR A 138 8.07 -12.41 -5.20
C TYR A 138 8.54 -13.83 -5.55
N ASP A 139 9.59 -13.92 -6.35
CA ASP A 139 10.29 -15.15 -6.66
C ASP A 139 11.79 -15.06 -6.26
N PRO A 140 12.57 -16.16 -6.34
CA PRO A 140 13.98 -16.12 -5.96
C PRO A 140 14.82 -15.12 -6.78
N THR A 141 14.46 -14.85 -8.04
CA THR A 141 15.16 -13.89 -8.90
C THR A 141 14.94 -12.47 -8.42
N ASP A 142 13.72 -12.16 -7.94
CA ASP A 142 13.41 -10.86 -7.36
C ASP A 142 14.27 -10.56 -6.13
N ILE A 143 14.63 -11.58 -5.33
CA ILE A 143 15.50 -11.40 -4.16
C ILE A 143 16.90 -10.97 -4.60
N GLU A 144 17.43 -11.58 -5.66
CA GLU A 144 18.74 -11.20 -6.24
C GLU A 144 18.72 -9.76 -6.76
N ASP A 145 17.63 -9.34 -7.42
CA ASP A 145 17.46 -8.00 -7.96
C ASP A 145 17.26 -6.92 -6.87
N LEU A 146 16.78 -7.30 -5.69
CA LEU A 146 16.65 -6.40 -4.54
C LEU A 146 17.99 -6.09 -3.90
N VAL A 147 18.94 -7.02 -3.93
CA VAL A 147 20.29 -6.83 -3.39
C VAL A 147 21.10 -5.97 -4.38
N PRO A 148 21.59 -4.76 -4.01
CA PRO A 148 22.41 -3.97 -4.88
C PRO A 148 23.66 -4.75 -5.31
N ALA A 149 23.98 -4.76 -6.60
CA ALA A 149 25.15 -5.45 -7.16
C ALA A 149 26.51 -4.92 -6.64
N ASP A 150 26.51 -3.96 -5.74
CA ASP A 150 27.66 -3.24 -5.22
C ASP A 150 27.79 -3.31 -3.69
N LEU A 151 27.56 -4.49 -3.10
CA LEU A 151 27.86 -4.71 -1.69
C LEU A 151 29.32 -5.16 -1.51
N GLY A 152 30.27 -4.25 -1.87
CA GLY A 152 31.66 -4.33 -1.44
C GLY A 152 31.91 -3.88 0.00
N GLU A 153 30.91 -3.33 0.70
CA GLU A 153 31.01 -2.96 2.12
C GLU A 153 29.81 -3.53 2.89
N ALA A 154 30.11 -4.19 4.03
CA ALA A 154 29.10 -4.68 4.93
C ALA A 154 28.13 -3.55 5.33
N PRO A 155 26.80 -3.80 5.41
CA PRO A 155 25.87 -2.78 5.85
C PRO A 155 26.30 -2.24 7.22
N PRO A 156 26.17 -0.92 7.46
CA PRO A 156 26.42 -0.39 8.78
C PRO A 156 25.56 -1.15 9.80
N ALA A 157 26.17 -1.54 10.92
CA ALA A 157 25.49 -2.26 11.99
C ALA A 157 24.10 -1.66 12.26
N PRO A 158 23.07 -2.48 12.53
CA PRO A 158 21.72 -1.98 12.75
C PRO A 158 21.77 -0.85 13.78
N VAL A 159 21.33 0.33 13.36
CA VAL A 159 21.19 1.47 14.26
C VAL A 159 20.24 1.00 15.36
N PRO A 160 20.66 1.02 16.64
CA PRO A 160 19.79 0.58 17.74
C PRO A 160 18.49 1.35 17.64
N THR A 161 17.36 0.62 17.59
CA THR A 161 16.03 1.21 17.59
C THR A 161 15.97 2.19 18.77
N PRO A 162 15.74 3.49 18.55
CA PRO A 162 15.63 4.42 19.65
C PRO A 162 14.49 3.95 20.54
N GLY A 163 14.75 3.74 21.83
CA GLY A 163 13.69 3.68 22.84
C GLY A 163 12.78 4.89 22.67
N PRO A 164 11.59 4.94 23.32
CA PRO A 164 10.61 5.98 23.07
C PRO A 164 11.28 7.34 23.07
N ALA A 165 11.46 7.89 21.87
CA ALA A 165 12.23 9.09 21.64
C ALA A 165 11.53 10.26 22.34
N GLU A 166 12.23 10.89 23.26
CA GLU A 166 11.99 12.27 23.60
C GLU A 166 11.84 13.05 22.28
N ARG A 167 10.69 13.67 22.05
CA ARG A 167 10.44 14.46 20.84
C ARG A 167 11.43 15.62 20.82
N VAL A 168 12.54 15.45 20.10
CA VAL A 168 13.35 16.59 19.68
C VAL A 168 12.55 17.27 18.58
N GLU A 169 11.94 18.40 18.88
CA GLU A 169 11.33 19.23 17.86
C GLU A 169 12.42 19.60 16.84
N PRO A 170 12.17 19.37 15.52
CA PRO A 170 13.13 19.81 14.52
C PRO A 170 13.33 21.31 14.66
N PRO A 171 14.54 21.84 14.50
CA PRO A 171 14.77 23.27 14.57
C PRO A 171 13.88 23.96 13.54
N ASP A 172 13.23 25.06 13.94
CA ASP A 172 12.41 25.87 13.07
C ASP A 172 13.27 26.40 11.92
N VAL A 173 13.22 25.70 10.78
CA VAL A 173 13.93 26.11 9.56
C VAL A 173 12.93 26.86 8.69
N TRP A 174 13.12 28.18 8.60
CA TRP A 174 12.34 29.03 7.72
C TRP A 174 13.05 29.12 6.37
N GLY A 175 12.34 28.77 5.30
CA GLY A 175 12.85 28.83 3.94
C GLY A 175 12.00 29.74 3.05
N VAL A 176 12.62 30.35 2.07
CA VAL A 176 11.96 31.13 1.02
C VAL A 176 12.30 30.49 -0.32
N ILE A 177 11.30 30.30 -1.16
CA ILE A 177 11.48 29.83 -2.53
C ILE A 177 11.38 31.05 -3.44
N VAL A 178 12.40 31.27 -4.26
CA VAL A 178 12.43 32.33 -5.27
C VAL A 178 12.44 31.69 -6.66
N THR A 179 11.54 32.13 -7.52
CA THR A 179 11.50 31.71 -8.92
C THR A 179 12.29 32.72 -9.74
N CYS A 180 13.29 32.24 -10.49
CA CYS A 180 14.09 33.02 -11.40
C CYS A 180 13.61 32.85 -12.84
N GLU A 181 13.78 33.87 -13.70
CA GLU A 181 13.37 33.84 -15.10
C GLU A 181 14.39 33.15 -16.01
N SER A 182 15.65 32.96 -15.52
CA SER A 182 16.72 32.29 -16.25
C SER A 182 17.70 31.58 -15.30
N GLU A 183 18.53 30.68 -15.88
CA GLU A 183 19.60 30.02 -15.15
C GLU A 183 20.68 31.01 -14.67
N ASP A 184 21.01 31.99 -15.48
CA ASP A 184 21.98 33.02 -15.12
C ASP A 184 21.54 33.84 -13.91
N GLU A 185 20.27 34.23 -13.86
CA GLU A 185 19.66 34.92 -12.72
C GLU A 185 19.68 34.05 -11.45
N GLN A 186 19.41 32.74 -11.60
CA GLN A 186 19.47 31.81 -10.48
C GLN A 186 20.88 31.72 -9.90
N VAL A 187 21.91 31.61 -10.75
CA VAL A 187 23.31 31.53 -10.33
C VAL A 187 23.72 32.81 -9.61
N GLU A 188 23.44 33.98 -10.18
CA GLU A 188 23.77 35.28 -9.57
C GLU A 188 23.09 35.45 -8.19
N LEU A 189 21.81 35.05 -8.07
CA LEU A 189 21.08 35.08 -6.80
C LEU A 189 21.69 34.16 -5.76
N LEU A 190 22.06 32.92 -6.14
CA LEU A 190 22.67 31.95 -5.23
C LEU A 190 24.03 32.43 -4.73
N GLU A 191 24.88 33.00 -5.60
CA GLU A 191 26.20 33.55 -5.24
C GLU A 191 26.04 34.72 -4.27
N ARG A 192 25.12 35.63 -4.53
CA ARG A 192 24.84 36.78 -3.66
C ARG A 192 24.38 36.35 -2.27
N LEU A 193 23.41 35.45 -2.18
CA LEU A 193 22.89 34.96 -0.91
C LEU A 193 23.92 34.13 -0.13
N ALA A 194 24.77 33.38 -0.81
CA ALA A 194 25.87 32.65 -0.19
C ALA A 194 26.94 33.62 0.37
N ALA A 195 27.24 34.70 -0.34
CA ALA A 195 28.15 35.75 0.15
C ALA A 195 27.59 36.48 1.41
N GLU A 196 26.27 36.55 1.55
CA GLU A 196 25.58 37.07 2.76
C GLU A 196 25.54 36.06 3.92
N GLY A 197 26.12 34.85 3.76
CA GLY A 197 26.14 33.79 4.79
C GLY A 197 24.85 32.99 4.88
N ARG A 198 23.98 33.04 3.87
CA ARG A 198 22.74 32.24 3.81
C ARG A 198 23.03 30.83 3.29
N SER A 199 22.35 29.84 3.84
CA SER A 199 22.36 28.49 3.27
C SER A 199 21.38 28.44 2.10
N VAL A 200 21.88 28.22 0.88
CA VAL A 200 21.07 28.21 -0.35
C VAL A 200 21.32 26.94 -1.16
N ARG A 201 20.29 26.50 -1.89
CA ARG A 201 20.38 25.39 -2.83
C ARG A 201 19.44 25.61 -4.01
N ALA A 202 19.86 25.20 -5.20
CA ALA A 202 18.96 25.12 -6.35
C ALA A 202 17.96 23.97 -6.18
N LEU A 203 16.71 24.21 -6.57
CA LEU A 203 15.69 23.18 -6.76
C LEU A 203 15.50 23.04 -8.28
N MET A 204 15.85 21.88 -8.82
CA MET A 204 15.61 21.52 -10.23
C MET A 204 14.40 20.61 -10.31
#